data_abfc7b275615e2b5b94e0620b38e0d8b
#
_entry.id   abfc7b275615e2b5b94e0620b38e0d8b
#
_cell.length_a   1.000
_cell.length_b   1.000
_cell.length_c   1.000
_cell.angle_alpha   90.00
_cell.angle_beta   90.00
_cell.angle_gamma   90.00
#
_symmetry.space_group_name_H-M   'P 1'
#
loop_
_entity.id
_entity.type
_entity.pdbx_description
1 polymer ?
#
loop_
_entity_poly.entity_id
_entity_poly.type
_entity_poly.pdbx_seq_one_letter_code
_entity_poly.pdbx_strand_id
1 'polypeptide(L)'
;MKRTIWSIALLMISIGAMAQKPLIGISTGYSASDNTASVRFTYVDAVVNAGGIPVLIPLAKDSLAAAEVMNKVDALILSGGEDVHPFFYGEEPSPHFGKECVERDYFEIILIRLAKSKHIPILSVCRGMQVTNVALGGSLCQDIPSSDYSPKIQHGQYSTNTTPHHSISIVPGSRLYLILGGKALVNTHHHQCVKDLAPGMHITATAPDGVPEAMEGEGILCVQFHPESMYEKHPEMLEIYKDLVERAKEFKKK
;
A
#
# COMPACT_ATOMS: atom_id res chain seq x y z
N MET A 1 -17.75 19.67 -71.91
CA MET A 1 -17.13 18.69 -70.99
C MET A 1 -16.86 19.43 -69.66
N LYS A 2 -17.70 19.21 -68.65
CA LYS A 2 -17.54 19.77 -67.32
C LYS A 2 -16.83 18.72 -66.43
N ARG A 3 -15.60 19.04 -66.00
CA ARG A 3 -14.85 18.21 -65.01
C ARG A 3 -15.32 18.60 -63.61
N THR A 4 -16.02 17.67 -62.94
CA THR A 4 -16.41 17.79 -61.55
C THR A 4 -15.20 17.36 -60.69
N ILE A 5 -14.61 18.31 -59.96
CA ILE A 5 -13.55 18.06 -59.02
C ILE A 5 -14.20 17.63 -57.69
N TRP A 6 -14.00 16.37 -57.28
CA TRP A 6 -14.40 15.88 -55.97
C TRP A 6 -13.31 16.26 -54.96
N SER A 7 -13.60 17.24 -54.11
CA SER A 7 -12.74 17.57 -52.98
C SER A 7 -13.00 16.54 -51.84
N ILE A 8 -12.05 15.64 -51.63
CA ILE A 8 -12.06 14.72 -50.47
C ILE A 8 -11.56 15.56 -49.27
N ALA A 9 -12.47 15.96 -48.38
CA ALA A 9 -12.13 16.53 -47.09
C ALA A 9 -11.58 15.42 -46.22
N LEU A 10 -10.26 15.43 -45.98
CA LEU A 10 -9.60 14.51 -45.06
C LEU A 10 -9.91 14.99 -43.60
N LEU A 11 -10.87 14.35 -42.96
CA LEU A 11 -11.21 14.59 -41.55
C LEU A 11 -10.06 13.99 -40.72
N MET A 12 -9.08 14.81 -40.34
CA MET A 12 -8.09 14.43 -39.35
C MET A 12 -8.78 14.36 -37.99
N ILE A 13 -9.19 13.15 -37.60
CA ILE A 13 -9.54 12.86 -36.21
C ILE A 13 -8.22 12.90 -35.42
N SER A 14 -7.97 14.00 -34.74
CA SER A 14 -6.93 14.05 -33.72
C SER A 14 -7.36 13.10 -32.59
N ILE A 15 -6.92 11.85 -32.64
CA ILE A 15 -6.91 10.97 -31.49
C ILE A 15 -5.90 11.59 -30.53
N GLY A 16 -6.38 12.47 -29.66
CA GLY A 16 -5.60 12.93 -28.52
C GLY A 16 -5.09 11.64 -27.84
N ALA A 17 -3.78 11.47 -27.76
CA ALA A 17 -3.17 10.36 -27.05
C ALA A 17 -3.71 10.38 -25.62
N MET A 18 -4.75 9.60 -25.33
CA MET A 18 -5.21 9.39 -23.96
C MET A 18 -4.02 8.79 -23.22
N ALA A 19 -3.47 9.54 -22.27
CA ALA A 19 -2.36 9.06 -21.46
C ALA A 19 -2.76 7.69 -20.90
N GLN A 20 -1.97 6.68 -21.24
CA GLN A 20 -2.25 5.30 -20.83
C GLN A 20 -2.27 5.23 -19.32
N LYS A 21 -3.38 4.74 -18.75
CA LYS A 21 -3.51 4.55 -17.29
C LYS A 21 -2.35 3.72 -16.74
N PRO A 22 -1.79 4.04 -15.57
CA PRO A 22 -0.68 3.28 -15.00
C PRO A 22 -1.15 1.91 -14.50
N LEU A 23 -0.25 0.93 -14.59
CA LEU A 23 -0.42 -0.42 -14.07
C LEU A 23 0.00 -0.43 -12.59
N ILE A 24 -0.92 -0.72 -11.70
CA ILE A 24 -0.69 -0.74 -10.26
C ILE A 24 -0.64 -2.20 -9.78
N GLY A 25 0.55 -2.69 -9.46
CA GLY A 25 0.72 -4.01 -8.88
C GLY A 25 0.17 -4.08 -7.45
N ILE A 26 -0.60 -5.11 -7.13
CA ILE A 26 -1.16 -5.34 -5.78
C ILE A 26 -0.70 -6.71 -5.31
N SER A 27 0.09 -6.79 -4.23
CA SER A 27 0.48 -8.06 -3.63
C SER A 27 -0.74 -8.77 -3.04
N THR A 28 -0.79 -10.10 -3.18
CA THR A 28 -1.90 -10.92 -2.67
C THR A 28 -1.51 -11.68 -1.42
N GLY A 29 -2.49 -12.00 -0.56
CA GLY A 29 -2.37 -13.04 0.44
C GLY A 29 -2.26 -14.42 -0.21
N TYR A 30 -1.74 -15.40 0.54
CA TYR A 30 -1.64 -16.78 0.13
C TYR A 30 -2.20 -17.70 1.22
N SER A 31 -3.11 -18.60 0.85
CA SER A 31 -3.61 -19.67 1.71
C SER A 31 -2.99 -20.98 1.28
N ALA A 32 -2.13 -21.55 2.12
CA ALA A 32 -1.50 -22.83 1.84
C ALA A 32 -2.50 -23.99 1.90
N SER A 33 -3.52 -23.91 2.77
CA SER A 33 -4.56 -24.95 2.90
C SER A 33 -5.41 -25.07 1.63
N ASP A 34 -5.73 -23.95 0.99
CA ASP A 34 -6.60 -23.91 -0.18
C ASP A 34 -5.81 -23.77 -1.48
N ASN A 35 -4.50 -23.58 -1.38
CA ASN A 35 -3.59 -23.28 -2.50
C ASN A 35 -4.12 -22.11 -3.36
N THR A 36 -4.57 -21.03 -2.70
CA THR A 36 -5.16 -19.86 -3.36
C THR A 36 -4.39 -18.60 -3.06
N ALA A 37 -4.35 -17.70 -4.03
CA ALA A 37 -3.90 -16.34 -3.87
C ALA A 37 -5.11 -15.40 -3.93
N SER A 38 -5.25 -14.49 -2.95
CA SER A 38 -6.40 -13.59 -2.88
C SER A 38 -6.04 -12.24 -2.29
N VAL A 39 -6.84 -11.24 -2.62
CA VAL A 39 -6.82 -9.91 -2.00
C VAL A 39 -8.26 -9.41 -1.85
N ARG A 40 -8.53 -8.57 -0.86
CA ARG A 40 -9.86 -7.96 -0.73
C ARG A 40 -10.15 -7.11 -1.96
N PHE A 41 -11.36 -7.26 -2.50
CA PHE A 41 -11.78 -6.55 -3.71
C PHE A 41 -11.72 -5.01 -3.55
N THR A 42 -11.82 -4.50 -2.33
CA THR A 42 -11.69 -3.08 -2.01
C THR A 42 -10.36 -2.46 -2.46
N TYR A 43 -9.26 -3.21 -2.48
CA TYR A 43 -7.99 -2.74 -3.07
C TYR A 43 -8.10 -2.53 -4.59
N VAL A 44 -8.73 -3.50 -5.27
CA VAL A 44 -8.95 -3.45 -6.72
C VAL A 44 -9.82 -2.25 -7.08
N ASP A 45 -10.94 -2.08 -6.37
CA ASP A 45 -11.87 -0.98 -6.55
C ASP A 45 -11.22 0.39 -6.26
N ALA A 46 -10.44 0.51 -5.19
CA ALA A 46 -9.74 1.75 -4.87
C ALA A 46 -8.78 2.17 -6.00
N VAL A 47 -8.03 1.23 -6.57
CA VAL A 47 -7.15 1.51 -7.71
C VAL A 47 -7.94 1.94 -8.95
N VAL A 48 -9.04 1.25 -9.27
CA VAL A 48 -9.89 1.61 -10.43
C VAL A 48 -10.50 2.99 -10.25
N ASN A 49 -11.04 3.28 -9.07
CA ASN A 49 -11.65 4.59 -8.75
C ASN A 49 -10.62 5.72 -8.67
N ALA A 50 -9.37 5.41 -8.34
CA ALA A 50 -8.25 6.35 -8.41
C ALA A 50 -7.74 6.58 -9.84
N GLY A 51 -8.20 5.80 -10.83
CA GLY A 51 -7.83 5.95 -12.25
C GLY A 51 -6.64 5.09 -12.70
N GLY A 52 -6.19 4.13 -11.91
CA GLY A 52 -5.18 3.12 -12.26
C GLY A 52 -5.78 1.86 -12.90
N ILE A 53 -4.91 0.95 -13.31
CA ILE A 53 -5.26 -0.41 -13.76
C ILE A 53 -4.67 -1.38 -12.73
N PRO A 54 -5.49 -2.10 -11.94
CA PRO A 54 -4.99 -3.04 -10.95
C PRO A 54 -4.44 -4.31 -11.60
N VAL A 55 -3.27 -4.77 -11.15
CA VAL A 55 -2.64 -6.03 -11.55
C VAL A 55 -2.33 -6.83 -10.29
N LEU A 56 -2.98 -7.96 -10.08
CA LEU A 56 -2.71 -8.81 -8.92
C LEU A 56 -1.36 -9.52 -9.09
N ILE A 57 -0.54 -9.45 -8.06
CA ILE A 57 0.77 -10.12 -8.01
C ILE A 57 0.65 -11.28 -7.01
N PRO A 58 0.38 -12.50 -7.50
CA PRO A 58 0.36 -13.67 -6.64
C PRO A 58 1.77 -14.03 -6.19
N LEU A 59 1.87 -14.69 -5.03
CA LEU A 59 3.10 -15.26 -4.55
C LEU A 59 3.74 -16.14 -5.63
N ALA A 60 5.00 -15.86 -5.97
CA ALA A 60 5.81 -16.70 -6.83
C ALA A 60 7.01 -17.25 -6.04
N LYS A 61 7.30 -18.53 -6.24
CA LYS A 61 8.45 -19.17 -5.60
C LYS A 61 9.78 -18.78 -6.23
N ASP A 62 9.73 -18.13 -7.40
CA ASP A 62 10.89 -17.72 -8.17
C ASP A 62 11.10 -16.19 -8.05
N SER A 63 12.27 -15.79 -7.58
CA SER A 63 12.68 -14.39 -7.49
C SER A 63 12.80 -13.70 -8.87
N LEU A 64 13.07 -14.45 -9.93
CA LEU A 64 13.08 -13.92 -11.30
C LEU A 64 11.68 -13.47 -11.72
N ALA A 65 10.64 -14.23 -11.34
CA ALA A 65 9.26 -13.83 -11.60
C ALA A 65 8.91 -12.50 -10.91
N ALA A 66 9.40 -12.27 -9.69
CA ALA A 66 9.25 -10.98 -9.01
C ALA A 66 9.89 -9.83 -9.81
N ALA A 67 11.12 -10.03 -10.30
CA ALA A 67 11.83 -9.03 -11.09
C ALA A 67 11.10 -8.71 -12.41
N GLU A 68 10.58 -9.73 -13.10
CA GLU A 68 9.83 -9.55 -14.35
C GLU A 68 8.51 -8.79 -14.13
N VAL A 69 7.77 -9.10 -13.05
CA VAL A 69 6.56 -8.35 -12.69
C VAL A 69 6.89 -6.90 -12.39
N MET A 70 7.97 -6.64 -11.62
CA MET A 70 8.40 -5.29 -11.30
C MET A 70 8.92 -4.49 -12.50
N ASN A 71 9.18 -5.12 -13.64
CA ASN A 71 9.46 -4.45 -14.92
C ASN A 71 8.17 -4.04 -15.69
N LYS A 72 7.00 -4.45 -15.24
CA LYS A 72 5.72 -4.23 -15.94
C LYS A 72 4.79 -3.28 -15.21
N VAL A 73 4.96 -3.10 -13.90
CA VAL A 73 4.08 -2.23 -13.11
C VAL A 73 4.69 -0.84 -12.93
N ASP A 74 3.81 0.16 -12.86
CA ASP A 74 4.19 1.57 -12.71
C ASP A 74 4.16 2.01 -11.22
N ALA A 75 3.53 1.22 -10.34
CA ALA A 75 3.55 1.37 -8.88
C ALA A 75 3.24 0.03 -8.19
N LEU A 76 3.54 -0.08 -6.90
CA LEU A 76 3.32 -1.26 -6.08
C LEU A 76 2.45 -0.94 -4.87
N ILE A 77 1.45 -1.78 -4.59
CA ILE A 77 0.68 -1.81 -3.35
C ILE A 77 1.02 -3.09 -2.59
N LEU A 78 1.48 -2.95 -1.34
CA LEU A 78 1.56 -4.05 -0.38
C LEU A 78 0.25 -4.09 0.41
N SER A 79 -0.49 -5.18 0.28
CA SER A 79 -1.79 -5.34 0.94
C SER A 79 -1.68 -5.77 2.40
N GLY A 80 -2.76 -5.60 3.17
CA GLY A 80 -2.89 -6.13 4.52
C GLY A 80 -2.88 -7.66 4.58
N GLY A 81 -2.83 -8.21 5.80
CA GLY A 81 -2.83 -9.67 5.97
C GLY A 81 -2.36 -10.13 7.34
N GLU A 82 -1.74 -11.28 7.36
CA GLU A 82 -1.20 -12.01 8.51
C GLU A 82 -0.01 -11.27 9.14
N ASP A 83 0.47 -11.73 10.29
CA ASP A 83 1.67 -11.20 10.94
C ASP A 83 2.93 -11.42 10.11
N VAL A 84 3.88 -10.48 10.19
CA VAL A 84 5.21 -10.65 9.60
C VAL A 84 6.08 -11.45 10.55
N HIS A 85 6.68 -12.53 10.05
CA HIS A 85 7.46 -13.46 10.87
C HIS A 85 8.70 -12.78 11.49
N PRO A 86 8.89 -12.87 12.82
CA PRO A 86 9.94 -12.15 13.54
C PRO A 86 11.37 -12.56 13.15
N PHE A 87 11.57 -13.71 12.56
CA PHE A 87 12.85 -14.12 11.98
C PHE A 87 13.43 -13.06 11.03
N PHE A 88 12.59 -12.34 10.26
CA PHE A 88 13.04 -11.34 9.29
C PHE A 88 13.56 -10.05 9.92
N TYR A 89 13.33 -9.84 11.24
CA TYR A 89 13.89 -8.72 12.00
C TYR A 89 14.67 -9.19 13.25
N GLY A 90 15.10 -10.46 13.27
CA GLY A 90 16.06 -10.99 14.25
C GLY A 90 15.49 -11.26 15.64
N GLU A 91 14.18 -11.45 15.76
CA GLU A 91 13.50 -11.80 17.01
C GLU A 91 12.91 -13.21 16.96
N GLU A 92 12.62 -13.81 18.13
CA GLU A 92 11.86 -15.03 18.28
C GLU A 92 10.36 -14.71 18.34
N PRO A 93 9.45 -15.64 17.90
CA PRO A 93 8.01 -15.45 18.02
C PRO A 93 7.55 -15.30 19.47
N SER A 94 6.81 -14.23 19.77
CA SER A 94 6.20 -14.03 21.08
C SER A 94 5.00 -14.97 21.29
N PRO A 95 4.55 -15.20 22.53
CA PRO A 95 3.33 -16.00 22.80
C PRO A 95 2.05 -15.42 22.17
N HIS A 96 2.07 -14.13 21.76
CA HIS A 96 0.94 -13.44 21.14
C HIS A 96 1.05 -13.33 19.62
N PHE A 97 2.11 -13.92 19.03
CA PHE A 97 2.29 -13.98 17.59
C PHE A 97 1.14 -14.73 16.92
N GLY A 98 0.57 -14.17 15.85
CA GLY A 98 -0.64 -14.66 15.22
C GLY A 98 -0.37 -15.59 14.04
N LYS A 99 -1.26 -15.55 13.06
CA LYS A 99 -1.08 -16.30 11.80
C LYS A 99 0.02 -15.68 10.95
N GLU A 100 0.74 -16.52 10.24
CA GLU A 100 1.88 -16.12 9.40
C GLU A 100 1.83 -16.77 8.02
N CYS A 101 2.62 -16.21 7.11
CA CYS A 101 2.97 -16.82 5.83
C CYS A 101 4.39 -16.40 5.44
N VAL A 102 5.37 -17.21 5.84
CA VAL A 102 6.81 -16.94 5.65
C VAL A 102 7.16 -16.78 4.16
N GLU A 103 6.53 -17.57 3.29
CA GLU A 103 6.74 -17.48 1.84
C GLU A 103 6.28 -16.12 1.29
N ARG A 104 5.16 -15.59 1.81
CA ARG A 104 4.66 -14.26 1.46
C ARG A 104 5.60 -13.16 1.96
N ASP A 105 6.07 -13.27 3.21
CA ASP A 105 7.04 -12.32 3.78
C ASP A 105 8.28 -12.23 2.90
N TYR A 106 8.88 -13.37 2.60
CA TYR A 106 10.08 -13.44 1.75
C TYR A 106 9.85 -12.82 0.38
N PHE A 107 8.73 -13.16 -0.26
CA PHE A 107 8.39 -12.65 -1.60
C PHE A 107 8.15 -11.13 -1.60
N GLU A 108 7.37 -10.62 -0.63
CA GLU A 108 7.10 -9.19 -0.53
C GLU A 108 8.34 -8.37 -0.17
N ILE A 109 9.25 -8.91 0.67
CA ILE A 109 10.56 -8.29 0.93
C ILE A 109 11.35 -8.11 -0.37
N ILE A 110 11.33 -9.10 -1.27
CA ILE A 110 11.96 -9.00 -2.59
C ILE A 110 11.28 -7.91 -3.43
N LEU A 111 9.95 -7.90 -3.51
CA LEU A 111 9.19 -6.90 -4.27
C LEU A 111 9.52 -5.48 -3.78
N ILE A 112 9.55 -5.24 -2.46
CA ILE A 112 9.84 -3.94 -1.87
C ILE A 112 11.25 -3.48 -2.23
N ARG A 113 12.24 -4.34 -2.08
CA ARG A 113 13.65 -4.03 -2.41
C ARG A 113 13.83 -3.73 -3.88
N LEU A 114 13.18 -4.48 -4.76
CA LEU A 114 13.18 -4.23 -6.20
C LEU A 114 12.48 -2.91 -6.55
N ALA A 115 11.30 -2.64 -5.97
CA ALA A 115 10.57 -1.40 -6.18
C ALA A 115 11.42 -0.19 -5.76
N LYS A 116 12.04 -0.25 -4.56
CA LYS A 116 12.93 0.81 -4.07
C LYS A 116 14.13 1.02 -5.01
N SER A 117 14.81 -0.05 -5.43
CA SER A 117 15.97 0.05 -6.32
C SER A 117 15.65 0.62 -7.69
N LYS A 118 14.42 0.45 -8.15
CA LYS A 118 13.89 0.96 -9.43
C LYS A 118 13.15 2.30 -9.29
N HIS A 119 13.06 2.87 -8.08
CA HIS A 119 12.28 4.07 -7.78
C HIS A 119 10.79 3.95 -8.15
N ILE A 120 10.24 2.74 -8.16
CA ILE A 120 8.82 2.49 -8.37
C ILE A 120 8.05 2.97 -7.13
N PRO A 121 7.03 3.83 -7.25
CA PRO A 121 6.24 4.30 -6.13
C PRO A 121 5.56 3.16 -5.37
N ILE A 122 5.60 3.23 -4.03
CA ILE A 122 4.99 2.23 -3.15
C ILE A 122 3.90 2.87 -2.29
N LEU A 123 2.77 2.17 -2.15
CA LEU A 123 1.77 2.34 -1.09
C LEU A 123 1.68 1.04 -0.30
N SER A 124 1.88 1.12 1.01
CA SER A 124 1.82 -0.05 1.90
C SER A 124 0.71 0.12 2.92
N VAL A 125 -0.18 -0.88 3.04
CA VAL A 125 -1.37 -0.81 3.89
C VAL A 125 -1.34 -1.89 4.96
N CYS A 126 -1.50 -1.51 6.21
CA CYS A 126 -1.57 -2.38 7.40
C CYS A 126 -0.32 -3.29 7.49
N ARG A 127 -0.46 -4.62 7.33
CA ARG A 127 0.68 -5.53 7.22
C ARG A 127 1.71 -5.07 6.18
N GLY A 128 1.25 -4.45 5.06
CA GLY A 128 2.14 -3.87 4.05
C GLY A 128 3.11 -2.85 4.63
N MET A 129 2.66 -1.96 5.54
CA MET A 129 3.52 -1.03 6.27
C MET A 129 4.56 -1.78 7.10
N GLN A 130 4.15 -2.82 7.81
CA GLN A 130 5.00 -3.62 8.69
C GLN A 130 6.10 -4.35 7.89
N VAL A 131 5.74 -5.07 6.84
CA VAL A 131 6.72 -5.78 6.00
C VAL A 131 7.63 -4.81 5.25
N THR A 132 7.15 -3.60 4.90
CA THR A 132 8.00 -2.55 4.30
C THR A 132 9.05 -2.07 5.29
N ASN A 133 8.69 -1.84 6.56
CA ASN A 133 9.65 -1.49 7.59
C ASN A 133 10.73 -2.57 7.76
N VAL A 134 10.32 -3.83 7.87
CA VAL A 134 11.23 -4.99 8.00
C VAL A 134 12.12 -5.15 6.76
N ALA A 135 11.56 -5.06 5.55
CA ALA A 135 12.32 -5.18 4.29
C ALA A 135 13.44 -4.14 4.18
N LEU A 136 13.27 -2.99 4.82
CA LEU A 136 14.22 -1.86 4.81
C LEU A 136 15.12 -1.82 6.04
N GLY A 137 15.02 -2.79 6.96
CA GLY A 137 15.93 -2.97 8.10
C GLY A 137 15.40 -2.49 9.44
N GLY A 138 14.09 -2.25 9.56
CA GLY A 138 13.43 -1.97 10.84
C GLY A 138 12.91 -3.23 11.54
N SER A 139 12.27 -3.06 12.70
CA SER A 139 11.66 -4.12 13.50
C SER A 139 10.20 -3.81 13.86
N LEU A 140 9.50 -4.79 14.46
CA LEU A 140 8.08 -4.68 14.83
C LEU A 140 7.87 -4.92 16.32
N CYS A 141 6.89 -4.22 16.89
CA CYS A 141 6.22 -4.63 18.11
C CYS A 141 5.27 -5.77 17.76
N GLN A 142 5.51 -6.96 18.28
CA GLN A 142 4.76 -8.17 17.95
C GLN A 142 3.33 -8.18 18.51
N ASP A 143 3.06 -7.38 19.56
CA ASP A 143 1.73 -7.27 20.16
C ASP A 143 1.58 -5.97 20.96
N ILE A 144 0.78 -5.04 20.45
CA ILE A 144 0.53 -3.74 21.09
C ILE A 144 -0.09 -3.89 22.49
N PRO A 145 -1.09 -4.77 22.73
CA PRO A 145 -1.67 -4.96 24.03
C PRO A 145 -0.67 -5.34 25.13
N SER A 146 0.35 -6.13 24.81
CA SER A 146 1.41 -6.53 25.76
C SER A 146 2.62 -5.58 25.80
N SER A 147 2.62 -4.51 25.01
CA SER A 147 3.69 -3.51 24.94
C SER A 147 3.53 -2.40 25.98
N ASP A 148 4.48 -1.45 26.00
CA ASP A 148 4.49 -0.28 26.89
C ASP A 148 3.75 0.95 26.34
N TYR A 149 3.07 0.86 25.19
CA TYR A 149 2.26 1.97 24.64
C TYR A 149 1.16 2.39 25.62
N SER A 150 0.96 3.71 25.78
CA SER A 150 0.03 4.29 26.77
C SER A 150 -0.48 5.67 26.32
N PRO A 151 -1.76 6.02 26.56
CA PRO A 151 -2.80 5.16 27.14
C PRO A 151 -3.15 4.00 26.22
N LYS A 152 -3.65 2.89 26.75
CA LYS A 152 -4.09 1.76 25.92
C LYS A 152 -5.35 2.16 25.16
N ILE A 153 -5.29 2.09 23.83
CA ILE A 153 -6.46 2.19 22.95
C ILE A 153 -6.62 0.90 22.15
N GLN A 154 -7.80 0.70 21.60
CA GLN A 154 -8.08 -0.50 20.83
C GLN A 154 -7.61 -0.33 19.39
N HIS A 155 -6.68 -1.18 18.92
CA HIS A 155 -6.23 -1.26 17.54
C HIS A 155 -6.86 -2.42 16.74
N GLY A 156 -7.72 -3.22 17.38
CA GLY A 156 -8.51 -4.27 16.75
C GLY A 156 -10.01 -4.00 16.94
N GLN A 157 -10.61 -3.18 16.09
CA GLN A 157 -12.04 -2.83 16.22
C GLN A 157 -12.96 -4.01 15.90
N TYR A 158 -14.10 -4.08 16.59
CA TYR A 158 -15.16 -5.07 16.33
C TYR A 158 -16.20 -4.57 15.32
N SER A 159 -16.25 -3.28 15.04
CA SER A 159 -17.13 -2.68 14.03
C SER A 159 -16.64 -3.00 12.60
N THR A 160 -17.47 -2.68 11.61
CA THR A 160 -17.09 -2.89 10.19
C THR A 160 -15.90 -2.02 9.79
N ASN A 161 -15.08 -2.51 8.86
CA ASN A 161 -13.91 -1.79 8.34
C ASN A 161 -14.24 -0.44 7.69
N THR A 162 -15.53 -0.18 7.40
CA THR A 162 -16.00 1.10 6.84
C THR A 162 -16.21 2.19 7.90
N THR A 163 -16.08 1.84 9.19
CA THR A 163 -16.35 2.75 10.32
C THR A 163 -15.04 3.26 10.91
N PRO A 164 -14.85 4.58 11.03
CA PRO A 164 -13.71 5.13 11.78
C PRO A 164 -13.75 4.69 13.24
N HIS A 165 -12.58 4.49 13.83
CA HIS A 165 -12.46 3.97 15.20
C HIS A 165 -11.67 4.91 16.13
N HIS A 166 -10.48 5.32 15.72
CA HIS A 166 -9.67 6.26 16.51
C HIS A 166 -9.10 7.39 15.64
N SER A 167 -8.58 8.42 16.31
CA SER A 167 -7.93 9.54 15.63
C SER A 167 -6.44 9.28 15.46
N ILE A 168 -5.85 9.89 14.42
CA ILE A 168 -4.41 9.99 14.23
C ILE A 168 -4.01 11.45 14.13
N SER A 169 -2.81 11.79 14.63
CA SER A 169 -2.16 13.08 14.45
C SER A 169 -1.11 12.94 13.37
N ILE A 170 -1.17 13.82 12.36
CA ILE A 170 -0.34 13.74 11.14
C ILE A 170 0.67 14.88 11.14
N VAL A 171 1.93 14.55 10.86
CA VAL A 171 3.06 15.50 10.88
C VAL A 171 2.92 16.53 9.75
N PRO A 172 2.93 17.85 10.05
CA PRO A 172 2.86 18.90 9.05
C PRO A 172 3.97 18.77 8.00
N GLY A 173 3.59 18.94 6.73
CA GLY A 173 4.51 18.86 5.60
C GLY A 173 4.79 17.45 5.08
N SER A 174 4.31 16.39 5.75
CA SER A 174 4.34 15.04 5.20
C SER A 174 3.40 14.89 4.01
N ARG A 175 3.60 13.86 3.19
CA ARG A 175 2.69 13.53 2.08
C ARG A 175 1.28 13.25 2.58
N LEU A 176 1.16 12.46 3.64
CA LEU A 176 -0.14 12.16 4.25
C LEU A 176 -0.83 13.43 4.77
N TYR A 177 -0.05 14.40 5.30
CA TYR A 177 -0.60 15.70 5.70
C TYR A 177 -1.18 16.49 4.52
N LEU A 178 -0.53 16.44 3.36
CA LEU A 178 -1.03 17.11 2.15
C LEU A 178 -2.33 16.48 1.64
N ILE A 179 -2.55 15.19 1.96
CA ILE A 179 -3.73 14.44 1.56
C ILE A 179 -4.89 14.60 2.56
N LEU A 180 -4.63 14.41 3.86
CA LEU A 180 -5.67 14.31 4.90
C LEU A 180 -5.69 15.49 5.89
N GLY A 181 -4.72 16.41 5.82
CA GLY A 181 -4.55 17.44 6.84
C GLY A 181 -3.86 16.95 8.11
N GLY A 182 -3.92 17.74 9.19
CA GLY A 182 -3.17 17.48 10.43
C GLY A 182 -3.77 16.41 11.34
N LYS A 183 -5.01 15.98 11.10
CA LYS A 183 -5.73 14.98 11.91
C LYS A 183 -6.76 14.27 11.08
N ALA A 184 -6.89 12.95 11.26
CA ALA A 184 -7.91 12.14 10.63
C ALA A 184 -8.52 11.13 11.62
N LEU A 185 -9.71 10.63 11.30
CA LEU A 185 -10.32 9.45 11.95
C LEU A 185 -10.13 8.25 11.04
N VAL A 186 -9.60 7.16 11.55
CA VAL A 186 -9.25 5.97 10.77
C VAL A 186 -9.85 4.70 11.38
N ASN A 187 -10.04 3.67 10.56
CA ASN A 187 -10.33 2.33 11.02
C ASN A 187 -9.05 1.63 11.51
N THR A 188 -9.18 0.50 12.20
CA THR A 188 -8.03 -0.18 12.80
C THR A 188 -8.28 -1.67 12.97
N HIS A 189 -7.38 -2.50 12.42
CA HIS A 189 -7.45 -3.95 12.47
C HIS A 189 -6.04 -4.55 12.54
N HIS A 190 -5.28 -4.22 13.59
CA HIS A 190 -3.93 -4.74 13.79
C HIS A 190 -3.63 -4.89 15.28
N HIS A 191 -2.72 -5.78 15.60
CA HIS A 191 -2.15 -5.90 16.94
C HIS A 191 -0.62 -5.76 16.93
N GLN A 192 0.00 -5.76 15.74
CA GLN A 192 1.40 -5.43 15.53
C GLN A 192 1.55 -3.98 15.06
N CYS A 193 2.71 -3.37 15.31
CA CYS A 193 3.08 -2.06 14.75
C CYS A 193 4.60 -1.94 14.54
N VAL A 194 5.04 -0.88 13.88
CA VAL A 194 6.46 -0.54 13.77
C VAL A 194 7.05 -0.27 15.15
N LYS A 195 8.22 -0.86 15.46
CA LYS A 195 9.01 -0.65 16.68
C LYS A 195 10.23 0.20 16.35
N ASP A 196 11.27 -0.41 15.76
CA ASP A 196 12.43 0.33 15.30
C ASP A 196 12.22 0.69 13.84
N LEU A 197 12.31 1.99 13.54
CA LEU A 197 12.05 2.50 12.20
C LEU A 197 13.23 2.22 11.27
N ALA A 198 12.93 1.75 10.07
CA ALA A 198 13.93 1.48 9.04
C ALA A 198 14.71 2.74 8.62
N PRO A 199 16.00 2.63 8.28
CA PRO A 199 16.79 3.74 7.79
C PRO A 199 16.17 4.44 6.57
N GLY A 200 16.10 5.78 6.62
CA GLY A 200 15.53 6.61 5.56
C GLY A 200 14.00 6.68 5.55
N MET A 201 13.34 6.08 6.54
CA MET A 201 11.91 6.23 6.78
C MET A 201 11.66 7.23 7.93
N HIS A 202 10.47 7.83 7.96
CA HIS A 202 10.04 8.79 8.99
C HIS A 202 8.61 8.46 9.40
N ILE A 203 8.30 8.46 10.72
CA ILE A 203 6.92 8.36 11.21
C ILE A 203 6.21 9.67 10.87
N THR A 204 5.10 9.57 10.18
CA THR A 204 4.31 10.73 9.70
C THR A 204 2.90 10.79 10.27
N ALA A 205 2.43 9.73 10.96
CA ALA A 205 1.24 9.79 11.79
C ALA A 205 1.35 8.86 13.00
N THR A 206 0.71 9.26 14.10
CA THR A 206 0.61 8.48 15.34
C THR A 206 -0.79 8.51 15.90
N ALA A 207 -1.20 7.40 16.53
CA ALA A 207 -2.38 7.31 17.35
C ALA A 207 -2.18 8.04 18.72
N PRO A 208 -3.24 8.29 19.51
CA PRO A 208 -3.13 8.98 20.79
C PRO A 208 -2.23 8.29 21.84
N ASP A 209 -2.02 6.99 21.71
CA ASP A 209 -1.14 6.19 22.57
C ASP A 209 0.32 6.13 22.07
N GLY A 210 0.61 6.82 20.97
CA GLY A 210 1.94 6.87 20.37
C GLY A 210 2.24 5.77 19.37
N VAL A 211 1.30 4.86 19.10
CA VAL A 211 1.47 3.81 18.10
C VAL A 211 1.63 4.44 16.71
N PRO A 212 2.67 4.06 15.93
CA PRO A 212 2.86 4.53 14.56
C PRO A 212 1.72 4.09 13.64
N GLU A 213 1.08 5.07 12.99
CA GLU A 213 -0.06 4.87 12.08
C GLU A 213 0.26 5.19 10.62
N ALA A 214 1.36 5.91 10.39
CA ALA A 214 1.91 6.08 9.04
C ALA A 214 3.42 6.33 9.09
N MET A 215 4.10 5.93 8.02
CA MET A 215 5.51 6.25 7.78
C MET A 215 5.74 6.54 6.29
N GLU A 216 6.73 7.37 6.02
CA GLU A 216 7.10 7.79 4.68
C GLU A 216 8.61 7.71 4.45
N GLY A 217 9.00 7.49 3.20
CA GLY A 217 10.36 7.54 2.70
C GLY A 217 10.37 7.95 1.23
N GLU A 218 11.53 7.97 0.61
CA GLU A 218 11.64 8.32 -0.80
C GLU A 218 10.79 7.39 -1.68
N GLY A 219 9.75 7.94 -2.33
CA GLY A 219 8.83 7.18 -3.18
C GLY A 219 7.84 6.26 -2.43
N ILE A 220 7.88 6.21 -1.09
CA ILE A 220 7.12 5.28 -0.26
C ILE A 220 6.16 6.03 0.66
N LEU A 221 4.89 5.60 0.67
CA LEU A 221 3.87 5.98 1.65
C LEU A 221 3.32 4.70 2.28
N CYS A 222 3.33 4.64 3.61
CA CYS A 222 2.77 3.51 4.36
C CYS A 222 1.73 4.02 5.35
N VAL A 223 0.61 3.30 5.45
CA VAL A 223 -0.45 3.55 6.44
C VAL A 223 -0.80 2.26 7.17
N GLN A 224 -1.06 2.35 8.47
CA GLN A 224 -1.40 1.19 9.28
C GLN A 224 -2.90 0.85 9.22
N PHE A 225 -3.73 1.85 8.97
CA PHE A 225 -5.17 1.73 8.77
C PHE A 225 -5.52 1.28 7.33
N HIS A 226 -6.82 1.04 7.04
CA HIS A 226 -7.33 0.50 5.79
C HIS A 226 -8.16 1.53 5.01
N PRO A 227 -7.54 2.46 4.26
CA PRO A 227 -8.27 3.48 3.47
C PRO A 227 -9.14 2.86 2.37
N GLU A 228 -8.74 1.70 1.80
CA GLU A 228 -9.51 0.97 0.78
C GLU A 228 -10.86 0.49 1.26
N SER A 229 -11.03 0.33 2.57
CA SER A 229 -12.29 -0.10 3.16
C SER A 229 -13.18 1.07 3.58
N MET A 230 -12.65 2.29 3.60
CA MET A 230 -13.36 3.48 4.10
C MET A 230 -13.88 4.39 2.98
N TYR A 231 -13.22 4.46 1.83
CA TYR A 231 -13.38 5.54 0.86
C TYR A 231 -14.80 5.72 0.31
N GLU A 232 -15.65 4.70 0.31
CA GLU A 232 -17.03 4.83 -0.12
C GLU A 232 -17.85 5.75 0.79
N LYS A 233 -17.55 5.74 2.10
CA LYS A 233 -18.22 6.60 3.12
C LYS A 233 -17.36 7.81 3.50
N HIS A 234 -16.07 7.73 3.29
CA HIS A 234 -15.05 8.72 3.61
C HIS A 234 -14.20 8.98 2.36
N PRO A 235 -14.71 9.78 1.39
CA PRO A 235 -14.08 9.97 0.07
C PRO A 235 -12.64 10.48 0.12
N GLU A 236 -12.26 11.19 1.20
CA GLU A 236 -10.90 11.65 1.45
C GLU A 236 -9.88 10.50 1.50
N MET A 237 -10.30 9.30 1.87
CA MET A 237 -9.43 8.12 1.92
C MET A 237 -9.02 7.62 0.53
N LEU A 238 -9.82 7.92 -0.50
CA LEU A 238 -9.45 7.60 -1.88
C LEU A 238 -8.30 8.48 -2.38
N GLU A 239 -8.09 9.66 -1.81
CA GLU A 239 -7.00 10.56 -2.22
C GLU A 239 -5.62 9.93 -1.99
N ILE A 240 -5.49 8.99 -1.03
CA ILE A 240 -4.25 8.19 -0.80
C ILE A 240 -3.93 7.34 -2.04
N TYR A 241 -4.95 6.73 -2.66
CA TYR A 241 -4.80 5.93 -3.88
C TYR A 241 -4.59 6.81 -5.11
N LYS A 242 -5.25 7.97 -5.19
CA LYS A 242 -5.04 8.95 -6.26
C LYS A 242 -3.61 9.49 -6.23
N ASP A 243 -3.06 9.77 -5.05
CA ASP A 243 -1.65 10.14 -4.91
C ASP A 243 -0.71 9.08 -5.48
N LEU A 244 -0.95 7.80 -5.18
CA LEU A 244 -0.16 6.71 -5.76
C LEU A 244 -0.26 6.68 -7.28
N VAL A 245 -1.48 6.81 -7.82
CA VAL A 245 -1.73 6.80 -9.28
C VAL A 245 -1.05 7.97 -9.96
N GLU A 246 -1.04 9.17 -9.38
CA GLU A 246 -0.31 10.32 -9.94
C GLU A 246 1.21 10.08 -9.92
N ARG A 247 1.77 9.55 -8.82
CA ARG A 247 3.18 9.16 -8.76
C ARG A 247 3.55 8.08 -9.78
N ALA A 248 2.65 7.12 -10.01
CA ALA A 248 2.83 6.10 -11.04
C ALA A 248 2.84 6.69 -12.46
N LYS A 249 1.98 7.68 -12.75
CA LYS A 249 1.99 8.41 -14.03
C LYS A 249 3.29 9.18 -14.25
N GLU A 250 3.84 9.78 -13.19
CA GLU A 250 5.13 10.48 -13.24
C GLU A 250 6.29 9.50 -13.48
N PHE A 251 6.27 8.36 -12.80
CA PHE A 251 7.26 7.29 -12.98
C PHE A 251 7.26 6.76 -14.41
N LYS A 252 6.09 6.51 -14.97
CA LYS A 252 5.91 5.98 -16.35
C LYS A 252 6.45 6.92 -17.45
N LYS A 253 6.60 8.21 -17.17
CA LYS A 253 7.12 9.20 -18.13
C LYS A 253 8.66 9.21 -18.21
N LYS A 254 9.33 8.59 -17.25
CA LYS A 254 10.80 8.50 -17.19
C LYS A 254 11.32 7.32 -17.98
#